data_88aa35dfbaaaa66bbf2a4872ade65cdd
#
_entry.id   88aa35dfbaaaa66bbf2a4872ade65cdd
#
_cell.length_a   1.000
_cell.length_b   1.000
_cell.length_c   1.000
_cell.angle_alpha   90.00
_cell.angle_beta   90.00
_cell.angle_gamma   90.00
#
_symmetry.space_group_name_H-M   'P 1'
#
loop_
_entity.id
_entity.type
_entity.pdbx_description
1 polymer ?
#
loop_
_entity_poly.entity_id
_entity_poly.type
_entity_poly.pdbx_seq_one_letter_code
_entity_poly.pdbx_strand_id
1 'polypeptide(L)'
;MVFHPVDTIAKRLMSNTGRITSATALNSVIFRDTASAPVLTKFTSLFPGLGYAAGYKILQRIYKYGGQPFVRDYLTQHHAMDFEKAFGKGTGKAILNATAGSLIGIGEIVLLPLDVLKIKRQTNPEAFRSRGFLKIVADEGMGLYRGAGWTAARNAPGSFALFGGSAWAKEKLFKLEDYNKATWGQNFVASVVGASASLIVSAPLDVIKTRIQNRNFDNPESGFRIISSMMRNEGFTSFFKGLVPKMLMTGPKLVFSFWLAQTLIPAFGKVV
;
A
#
# COMPACT_ATOMS: atom_id res chain seq x y z
N MET A 1 11.54 7.18 -7.29
CA MET A 1 12.25 6.28 -8.21
C MET A 1 13.36 5.48 -7.52
N VAL A 2 14.15 6.09 -6.63
CA VAL A 2 15.26 5.43 -5.90
C VAL A 2 14.84 4.13 -5.18
N PHE A 3 13.64 4.08 -4.62
CA PHE A 3 13.12 2.89 -3.90
C PHE A 3 12.36 1.88 -4.79
N HIS A 4 12.42 2.04 -6.13
CA HIS A 4 11.76 1.10 -7.03
C HIS A 4 12.31 -0.34 -6.95
N PRO A 5 13.65 -0.56 -6.86
CA PRO A 5 14.23 -1.88 -6.72
C PRO A 5 13.63 -2.69 -5.58
N VAL A 6 13.36 -2.05 -4.47
CA VAL A 6 12.89 -2.71 -3.26
C VAL A 6 11.39 -2.96 -3.28
N ASP A 7 10.62 -2.08 -3.93
CA ASP A 7 9.24 -2.42 -4.27
C ASP A 7 9.18 -3.67 -5.17
N THR A 8 10.12 -3.79 -6.11
CA THR A 8 10.26 -4.98 -6.97
C THR A 8 10.61 -6.23 -6.15
N ILE A 9 11.58 -6.15 -5.25
CA ILE A 9 11.94 -7.25 -4.36
C ILE A 9 10.73 -7.67 -3.51
N ALA A 10 10.06 -6.73 -2.86
CA ALA A 10 8.88 -7.02 -2.05
C ALA A 10 7.78 -7.72 -2.87
N LYS A 11 7.51 -7.25 -4.09
CA LYS A 11 6.51 -7.86 -4.98
C LYS A 11 6.90 -9.25 -5.46
N ARG A 12 8.16 -9.47 -5.79
CA ARG A 12 8.67 -10.80 -6.16
C ARG A 12 8.58 -11.79 -5.00
N LEU A 13 8.89 -11.36 -3.77
CA LEU A 13 8.72 -12.17 -2.56
C LEU A 13 7.24 -12.48 -2.26
N MET A 14 6.34 -11.50 -2.37
CA MET A 14 4.91 -11.69 -2.18
C MET A 14 4.30 -12.65 -3.22
N SER A 15 4.78 -12.60 -4.46
CA SER A 15 4.29 -13.47 -5.55
C SER A 15 4.88 -14.88 -5.53
N ASN A 16 5.94 -15.11 -4.75
CA ASN A 16 6.56 -16.42 -4.66
C ASN A 16 5.69 -17.41 -3.86
N THR A 17 5.41 -18.56 -4.43
CA THR A 17 4.65 -19.65 -3.80
C THR A 17 5.55 -20.65 -3.06
N GLY A 18 6.83 -20.79 -3.47
CA GLY A 18 7.79 -21.69 -2.87
C GLY A 18 8.29 -21.25 -1.49
N ARG A 19 8.70 -22.22 -0.67
CA ARG A 19 9.42 -21.93 0.58
C ARG A 19 10.84 -21.48 0.25
N ILE A 20 11.30 -20.42 0.91
CA ILE A 20 12.67 -19.91 0.78
C ILE A 20 13.48 -20.49 1.94
N THR A 21 14.29 -21.51 1.67
CA THR A 21 15.05 -22.24 2.69
C THR A 21 16.55 -21.94 2.66
N SER A 22 17.03 -21.25 1.62
CA SER A 22 18.46 -20.95 1.45
C SER A 22 18.68 -19.57 0.84
N ALA A 23 19.90 -19.04 1.00
CA ALA A 23 20.32 -17.79 0.35
C ALA A 23 20.29 -17.90 -1.19
N THR A 24 20.59 -19.07 -1.75
CA THR A 24 20.49 -19.34 -3.18
C THR A 24 19.04 -19.28 -3.67
N ALA A 25 18.10 -19.88 -2.93
CA ALA A 25 16.68 -19.79 -3.23
C ALA A 25 16.18 -18.34 -3.15
N LEU A 26 16.64 -17.57 -2.17
CA LEU A 26 16.34 -16.14 -2.07
C LEU A 26 16.86 -15.36 -3.28
N ASN A 27 18.11 -15.59 -3.68
CA ASN A 27 18.73 -14.95 -4.85
C ASN A 27 17.94 -15.27 -6.14
N SER A 28 17.52 -16.51 -6.34
CA SER A 28 16.73 -16.90 -7.52
C SER A 28 15.33 -16.27 -7.53
N VAL A 29 14.68 -16.11 -6.38
CA VAL A 29 13.38 -15.42 -6.28
C VAL A 29 13.51 -13.94 -6.58
N ILE A 30 14.57 -13.30 -6.06
CA ILE A 30 14.80 -11.86 -6.23
C ILE A 30 15.23 -11.50 -7.64
N PHE A 31 16.23 -12.21 -8.19
CA PHE A 31 16.86 -11.84 -9.47
C PHE A 31 16.38 -12.66 -10.67
N ARG A 32 15.68 -13.77 -10.43
CA ARG A 32 15.10 -14.63 -11.48
C ARG A 32 16.16 -15.05 -12.51
N ASP A 33 15.88 -14.82 -13.78
CA ASP A 33 16.77 -15.19 -14.91
C ASP A 33 18.15 -14.51 -14.82
N THR A 34 18.30 -13.47 -14.01
CA THR A 34 19.57 -12.77 -13.79
C THR A 34 20.29 -13.21 -12.50
N ALA A 35 19.84 -14.28 -11.85
CA ALA A 35 20.39 -14.73 -10.56
C ALA A 35 21.89 -15.09 -10.61
N SER A 36 22.39 -15.54 -11.77
CA SER A 36 23.81 -15.84 -12.03
C SER A 36 24.57 -14.72 -12.74
N ALA A 37 23.89 -13.62 -13.11
CA ALA A 37 24.50 -12.53 -13.86
C ALA A 37 25.37 -11.62 -12.98
N PRO A 38 26.23 -10.77 -13.57
CA PRO A 38 27.01 -9.75 -12.87
C PRO A 38 26.14 -8.80 -12.04
N VAL A 39 26.74 -8.21 -10.99
CA VAL A 39 26.04 -7.34 -10.02
C VAL A 39 25.26 -6.21 -10.70
N LEU A 40 25.84 -5.56 -11.72
CA LEU A 40 25.19 -4.47 -12.44
C LEU A 40 23.91 -4.94 -13.15
N THR A 41 23.96 -6.11 -13.80
CA THR A 41 22.80 -6.72 -14.48
C THR A 41 21.72 -7.12 -13.47
N LYS A 42 22.11 -7.66 -12.32
CA LYS A 42 21.18 -7.92 -11.20
C LYS A 42 20.51 -6.64 -10.74
N PHE A 43 21.27 -5.57 -10.54
CA PHE A 43 20.73 -4.28 -10.10
C PHE A 43 19.75 -3.70 -11.12
N THR A 44 20.10 -3.67 -12.40
CA THR A 44 19.21 -3.16 -13.46
C THR A 44 17.95 -4.00 -13.62
N SER A 45 18.01 -5.31 -13.35
CA SER A 45 16.85 -6.21 -13.37
C SER A 45 15.78 -5.88 -12.30
N LEU A 46 16.11 -5.04 -11.34
CA LEU A 46 15.18 -4.58 -10.29
C LEU A 46 14.36 -3.35 -10.69
N PHE A 47 14.53 -2.84 -11.91
CA PHE A 47 13.77 -1.68 -12.43
C PHE A 47 12.68 -2.00 -13.48
N PRO A 48 12.10 -3.20 -13.55
CA PRO A 48 11.06 -3.48 -14.53
C PRO A 48 9.81 -2.67 -14.20
N GLY A 49 9.11 -2.20 -15.23
CA GLY A 49 7.85 -1.48 -15.05
C GLY A 49 7.97 -0.08 -14.42
N LEU A 50 9.17 0.54 -14.46
CA LEU A 50 9.41 1.86 -13.88
C LEU A 50 8.44 2.92 -14.44
N GLY A 51 8.13 2.89 -15.75
CA GLY A 51 7.17 3.81 -16.39
C GLY A 51 5.76 3.67 -15.82
N TYR A 52 5.27 2.44 -15.68
CA TYR A 52 3.96 2.17 -15.05
C TYR A 52 3.93 2.59 -13.57
N ALA A 53 5.04 2.35 -12.86
CA ALA A 53 5.17 2.76 -11.46
C ALA A 53 5.17 4.28 -11.31
N ALA A 54 5.82 5.00 -12.22
CA ALA A 54 5.84 6.47 -12.25
C ALA A 54 4.44 7.03 -12.53
N GLY A 55 3.81 6.59 -13.61
CA GLY A 55 2.47 7.01 -14.00
C GLY A 55 1.45 6.76 -12.88
N TYR A 56 1.42 5.54 -12.34
CA TYR A 56 0.56 5.21 -11.20
C TYR A 56 0.78 6.13 -10.01
N LYS A 57 2.04 6.37 -9.62
CA LYS A 57 2.37 7.20 -8.46
C LYS A 57 2.00 8.67 -8.63
N ILE A 58 2.19 9.22 -9.82
CA ILE A 58 1.81 10.60 -10.14
C ILE A 58 0.29 10.74 -10.07
N LEU A 59 -0.45 9.88 -10.80
CA LEU A 59 -1.91 9.91 -10.82
C LEU A 59 -2.53 9.62 -9.45
N GLN A 60 -1.96 8.68 -8.69
CA GLN A 60 -2.36 8.39 -7.31
C GLN A 60 -2.24 9.63 -6.41
N ARG A 61 -1.17 10.40 -6.54
CA ARG A 61 -0.98 11.62 -5.74
C ARG A 61 -1.97 12.71 -6.13
N ILE A 62 -2.16 12.93 -7.42
CA ILE A 62 -3.17 13.89 -7.93
C ILE A 62 -4.55 13.51 -7.39
N TYR A 63 -4.94 12.24 -7.53
CA TYR A 63 -6.22 11.73 -7.04
C TYR A 63 -6.38 11.91 -5.51
N LYS A 64 -5.36 11.53 -4.73
CA LYS A 64 -5.42 11.62 -3.26
C LYS A 64 -5.43 13.05 -2.75
N TYR A 65 -4.53 13.89 -3.25
CA TYR A 65 -4.43 15.29 -2.79
C TYR A 65 -5.58 16.15 -3.30
N GLY A 66 -6.09 15.88 -4.52
CA GLY A 66 -7.24 16.56 -5.06
C GLY A 66 -8.57 16.08 -4.47
N GLY A 67 -8.74 14.76 -4.30
CA GLY A 67 -10.01 14.17 -3.86
C GLY A 67 -10.24 14.18 -2.35
N GLN A 68 -9.18 14.03 -1.54
CA GLN A 68 -9.32 13.92 -0.08
C GLN A 68 -10.00 15.15 0.57
N PRO A 69 -9.69 16.40 0.21
CA PRO A 69 -10.36 17.55 0.79
C PRO A 69 -11.87 17.52 0.58
N PHE A 70 -12.35 17.17 -0.62
CA PHE A 70 -13.79 17.11 -0.92
C PHE A 70 -14.52 16.09 -0.03
N VAL A 71 -13.97 14.88 0.10
CA VAL A 71 -14.60 13.84 0.95
C VAL A 71 -14.54 14.22 2.42
N ARG A 72 -13.42 14.77 2.87
CA ARG A 72 -13.27 15.25 4.25
C ARG A 72 -14.29 16.36 4.57
N ASP A 73 -14.40 17.34 3.70
CA ASP A 73 -15.27 18.49 3.90
C ASP A 73 -16.76 18.07 3.90
N TYR A 74 -17.12 17.16 2.98
CA TYR A 74 -18.46 16.56 2.97
C TYR A 74 -18.77 15.84 4.29
N LEU A 75 -17.87 14.96 4.76
CA LEU A 75 -18.08 14.26 6.03
C LEU A 75 -18.10 15.22 7.23
N THR A 76 -17.29 16.26 7.19
CA THR A 76 -17.28 17.26 8.28
C THR A 76 -18.57 18.04 8.32
N GLN A 77 -19.13 18.43 7.18
CA GLN A 77 -20.40 19.18 7.14
C GLN A 77 -21.60 18.34 7.58
N HIS A 78 -21.64 17.05 7.23
CA HIS A 78 -22.85 16.24 7.42
C HIS A 78 -22.77 15.29 8.63
N HIS A 79 -21.58 14.88 9.06
CA HIS A 79 -21.38 13.80 10.04
C HIS A 79 -20.44 14.14 11.20
N ALA A 80 -19.89 15.37 11.29
CA ALA A 80 -18.94 15.71 12.35
C ALA A 80 -19.50 15.45 13.75
N MET A 81 -20.74 15.84 14.00
CA MET A 81 -21.39 15.65 15.30
C MET A 81 -21.61 14.17 15.64
N ASP A 82 -21.91 13.32 14.66
CA ASP A 82 -22.10 11.89 14.87
C ASP A 82 -20.79 11.23 15.30
N PHE A 83 -19.69 11.60 14.63
CA PHE A 83 -18.35 11.13 14.98
C PHE A 83 -17.90 11.66 16.35
N GLU A 84 -18.17 12.91 16.67
CA GLU A 84 -17.84 13.49 17.98
C GLU A 84 -18.66 12.87 19.13
N LYS A 85 -19.93 12.57 18.91
CA LYS A 85 -20.79 11.87 19.88
C LYS A 85 -20.32 10.43 20.12
N ALA A 86 -19.95 9.72 19.05
CA ALA A 86 -19.55 8.32 19.13
C ALA A 86 -18.14 8.12 19.74
N PHE A 87 -17.20 9.03 19.45
CA PHE A 87 -15.78 8.82 19.73
C PHE A 87 -15.13 9.96 20.53
N GLY A 88 -15.85 10.99 20.89
CA GLY A 88 -15.35 12.20 21.57
C GLY A 88 -14.69 13.19 20.61
N LYS A 89 -14.59 14.47 21.04
CA LYS A 89 -14.18 15.60 20.16
C LYS A 89 -12.85 15.41 19.43
N GLY A 90 -11.80 14.94 20.11
CA GLY A 90 -10.48 14.76 19.51
C GLY A 90 -10.42 13.53 18.60
N THR A 91 -10.82 12.38 19.16
CA THR A 91 -10.82 11.09 18.48
C THR A 91 -11.80 11.06 17.32
N GLY A 92 -12.98 11.70 17.45
CA GLY A 92 -13.99 11.81 16.41
C GLY A 92 -13.45 12.46 15.14
N LYS A 93 -12.71 13.56 15.27
CA LYS A 93 -12.02 14.20 14.12
C LYS A 93 -10.98 13.30 13.47
N ALA A 94 -10.21 12.58 14.27
CA ALA A 94 -9.19 11.66 13.75
C ALA A 94 -9.83 10.50 12.98
N ILE A 95 -10.92 9.91 13.51
CA ILE A 95 -11.66 8.82 12.85
C ILE A 95 -12.38 9.33 11.59
N LEU A 96 -12.96 10.53 11.61
CA LEU A 96 -13.57 11.15 10.44
C LEU A 96 -12.52 11.32 9.32
N ASN A 97 -11.35 11.85 9.63
CA ASN A 97 -10.25 11.98 8.67
C ASN A 97 -9.76 10.60 8.17
N ALA A 98 -9.71 9.59 9.05
CA ALA A 98 -9.37 8.22 8.69
C ALA A 98 -10.41 7.63 7.73
N THR A 99 -11.71 7.87 7.99
CA THR A 99 -12.81 7.44 7.14
C THR A 99 -12.74 8.11 5.76
N ALA A 100 -12.51 9.43 5.71
CA ALA A 100 -12.30 10.14 4.46
C ALA A 100 -11.12 9.56 3.66
N GLY A 101 -9.98 9.33 4.33
CA GLY A 101 -8.81 8.68 3.73
C GLY A 101 -9.10 7.26 3.24
N SER A 102 -9.96 6.51 3.94
CA SER A 102 -10.36 5.15 3.55
C SER A 102 -11.25 5.16 2.31
N LEU A 103 -12.22 6.08 2.23
CA LEU A 103 -13.10 6.23 1.07
C LEU A 103 -12.31 6.62 -0.19
N ILE A 104 -11.39 7.57 -0.07
CA ILE A 104 -10.47 7.91 -1.17
C ILE A 104 -9.57 6.72 -1.52
N GLY A 105 -9.11 5.97 -0.52
CA GLY A 105 -8.32 4.75 -0.73
C GLY A 105 -9.09 3.66 -1.50
N ILE A 106 -10.38 3.51 -1.23
CA ILE A 106 -11.27 2.60 -1.97
C ILE A 106 -11.42 3.07 -3.42
N GLY A 107 -11.72 4.35 -3.64
CA GLY A 107 -11.87 4.94 -4.98
C GLY A 107 -10.59 4.91 -5.83
N GLU A 108 -9.42 4.65 -5.23
CA GLU A 108 -8.15 4.41 -5.94
C GLU A 108 -8.22 3.23 -6.94
N ILE A 109 -9.28 2.41 -6.86
CA ILE A 109 -9.59 1.35 -7.84
C ILE A 109 -9.58 1.88 -9.28
N VAL A 110 -9.97 3.12 -9.51
CA VAL A 110 -9.92 3.75 -10.86
C VAL A 110 -8.51 3.69 -11.47
N LEU A 111 -7.47 3.74 -10.63
CA LEU A 111 -6.07 3.66 -11.05
C LEU A 111 -5.51 2.23 -11.07
N LEU A 112 -6.35 1.23 -10.78
CA LEU A 112 -5.96 -0.17 -10.66
C LEU A 112 -5.29 -0.73 -11.93
N PRO A 113 -5.73 -0.41 -13.17
CA PRO A 113 -5.06 -0.87 -14.38
C PRO A 113 -3.55 -0.59 -14.38
N LEU A 114 -3.14 0.61 -13.98
CA LEU A 114 -1.71 0.96 -13.92
C LEU A 114 -0.97 0.20 -12.82
N ASP A 115 -1.62 -0.05 -11.68
CA ASP A 115 -1.02 -0.82 -10.59
C ASP A 115 -0.85 -2.30 -10.97
N VAL A 116 -1.85 -2.87 -11.65
CA VAL A 116 -1.79 -4.26 -12.17
C VAL A 116 -0.67 -4.40 -13.19
N LEU A 117 -0.57 -3.48 -14.16
CA LEU A 117 0.49 -3.50 -15.16
C LEU A 117 1.88 -3.35 -14.54
N LYS A 118 2.01 -2.45 -13.56
CA LYS A 118 3.24 -2.31 -12.76
C LYS A 118 3.62 -3.63 -12.09
N ILE A 119 2.69 -4.24 -11.34
CA ILE A 119 2.93 -5.48 -10.59
C ILE A 119 3.28 -6.62 -11.54
N LYS A 120 2.50 -6.81 -12.61
CA LYS A 120 2.80 -7.83 -13.63
C LYS A 120 4.19 -7.65 -14.22
N ARG A 121 4.56 -6.41 -14.58
CA ARG A 121 5.90 -6.15 -15.11
C ARG A 121 7.01 -6.48 -14.11
N GLN A 122 6.77 -6.29 -12.82
CA GLN A 122 7.73 -6.63 -11.76
C GLN A 122 7.81 -8.12 -11.45
N THR A 123 6.68 -8.83 -11.58
CA THR A 123 6.56 -10.24 -11.16
C THR A 123 6.47 -11.23 -12.30
N ASN A 124 6.02 -10.82 -13.48
CA ASN A 124 5.92 -11.65 -14.68
C ASN A 124 6.22 -10.83 -15.95
N PRO A 125 7.49 -10.49 -16.22
CA PRO A 125 7.87 -9.70 -17.39
C PRO A 125 7.58 -10.39 -18.71
N GLU A 126 7.50 -11.72 -18.73
CA GLU A 126 7.20 -12.52 -19.93
C GLU A 126 5.83 -12.18 -20.52
N ALA A 127 4.85 -11.85 -19.67
CA ALA A 127 3.51 -11.45 -20.11
C ALA A 127 3.48 -10.18 -20.97
N PHE A 128 4.63 -9.47 -21.04
CA PHE A 128 4.81 -8.24 -21.84
C PHE A 128 5.69 -8.44 -23.06
N ARG A 129 6.26 -9.64 -23.28
CA ARG A 129 7.08 -9.88 -24.48
C ARG A 129 6.21 -9.71 -25.70
N SER A 130 6.68 -8.88 -26.64
CA SER A 130 6.00 -8.56 -27.91
C SER A 130 4.65 -7.81 -27.85
N ARG A 131 4.20 -7.32 -26.69
CA ARG A 131 2.96 -6.56 -26.58
C ARG A 131 3.20 -5.10 -26.15
N GLY A 132 2.73 -4.14 -26.95
CA GLY A 132 2.71 -2.71 -26.59
C GLY A 132 1.65 -2.39 -25.52
N PHE A 133 1.80 -1.28 -24.81
CA PHE A 133 0.90 -0.85 -23.74
C PHE A 133 -0.58 -0.81 -24.20
N LEU A 134 -0.86 -0.14 -25.32
CA LEU A 134 -2.22 0.01 -25.83
C LEU A 134 -2.85 -1.33 -26.21
N LYS A 135 -2.05 -2.25 -26.77
CA LYS A 135 -2.51 -3.59 -27.11
C LYS A 135 -2.87 -4.39 -25.86
N ILE A 136 -2.07 -4.30 -24.80
CA ILE A 136 -2.38 -4.96 -23.53
C ILE A 136 -3.68 -4.41 -22.93
N VAL A 137 -3.87 -3.08 -22.93
CA VAL A 137 -5.10 -2.47 -22.41
C VAL A 137 -6.32 -2.88 -23.24
N ALA A 138 -6.19 -2.96 -24.56
CA ALA A 138 -7.28 -3.39 -25.45
C ALA A 138 -7.61 -4.89 -25.27
N ASP A 139 -6.59 -5.75 -25.22
CA ASP A 139 -6.75 -7.20 -25.10
C ASP A 139 -7.30 -7.62 -23.75
N GLU A 140 -6.80 -7.00 -22.65
CA GLU A 140 -7.11 -7.40 -21.28
C GLU A 140 -8.34 -6.70 -20.70
N GLY A 141 -8.69 -5.52 -21.19
CA GLY A 141 -9.91 -4.77 -20.85
C GLY A 141 -10.22 -4.79 -19.35
N MET A 142 -11.38 -5.34 -18.97
CA MET A 142 -11.82 -5.49 -17.57
C MET A 142 -10.95 -6.43 -16.73
N GLY A 143 -10.14 -7.29 -17.36
CA GLY A 143 -9.16 -8.12 -16.66
C GLY A 143 -8.14 -7.32 -15.86
N LEU A 144 -7.87 -6.06 -16.26
CA LEU A 144 -7.01 -5.13 -15.54
C LEU A 144 -7.59 -4.67 -14.19
N TYR A 145 -8.89 -4.82 -13.97
CA TYR A 145 -9.55 -4.55 -12.68
C TYR A 145 -9.57 -5.75 -11.74
N ARG A 146 -8.89 -6.84 -12.10
CA ARG A 146 -8.75 -8.01 -11.26
C ARG A 146 -8.13 -7.65 -9.90
N GLY A 147 -8.81 -8.05 -8.83
CA GLY A 147 -8.39 -7.72 -7.47
C GLY A 147 -8.86 -6.35 -6.96
N ALA A 148 -9.81 -5.69 -7.64
CA ALA A 148 -10.35 -4.39 -7.21
C ALA A 148 -10.92 -4.45 -5.79
N GLY A 149 -11.76 -5.46 -5.48
CA GLY A 149 -12.30 -5.67 -4.14
C GLY A 149 -11.21 -5.87 -3.08
N TRP A 150 -10.15 -6.62 -3.41
CA TRP A 150 -9.01 -6.83 -2.51
C TRP A 150 -8.17 -5.57 -2.32
N THR A 151 -8.11 -4.69 -3.33
CA THR A 151 -7.47 -3.38 -3.22
C THR A 151 -8.25 -2.47 -2.28
N ALA A 152 -9.58 -2.42 -2.43
CA ALA A 152 -10.47 -1.69 -1.54
C ALA A 152 -10.37 -2.23 -0.10
N ALA A 153 -10.51 -3.54 0.07
CA ALA A 153 -10.40 -4.21 1.37
C ALA A 153 -9.05 -3.97 2.07
N ARG A 154 -7.98 -3.82 1.30
CA ARG A 154 -6.64 -3.48 1.84
C ARG A 154 -6.55 -2.03 2.28
N ASN A 155 -7.09 -1.11 1.50
CA ASN A 155 -6.90 0.31 1.74
C ASN A 155 -7.67 0.81 2.96
N ALA A 156 -8.87 0.31 3.21
CA ALA A 156 -9.68 0.71 4.36
C ALA A 156 -9.00 0.36 5.71
N PRO A 157 -8.73 -0.93 6.05
CA PRO A 157 -8.13 -1.25 7.34
C PRO A 157 -6.70 -0.72 7.48
N GLY A 158 -5.93 -0.60 6.38
CA GLY A 158 -4.61 0.00 6.40
C GLY A 158 -4.64 1.48 6.81
N SER A 159 -5.63 2.25 6.35
CA SER A 159 -5.81 3.64 6.72
C SER A 159 -6.29 3.77 8.16
N PHE A 160 -7.26 2.96 8.59
CA PHE A 160 -7.67 2.93 10.00
C PHE A 160 -6.52 2.60 10.93
N ALA A 161 -5.70 1.61 10.62
CA ALA A 161 -4.55 1.24 11.42
C ALA A 161 -3.50 2.38 11.49
N LEU A 162 -3.32 3.13 10.40
CA LEU A 162 -2.43 4.29 10.38
C LEU A 162 -2.87 5.37 11.36
N PHE A 163 -4.13 5.79 11.24
CA PHE A 163 -4.67 6.87 12.08
C PHE A 163 -4.97 6.40 13.50
N GLY A 164 -5.54 5.20 13.65
CA GLY A 164 -5.83 4.61 14.95
C GLY A 164 -4.58 4.33 15.78
N GLY A 165 -3.53 3.78 15.16
CA GLY A 165 -2.24 3.56 15.82
C GLY A 165 -1.57 4.86 16.24
N SER A 166 -1.64 5.90 15.38
CA SER A 166 -1.13 7.23 15.73
C SER A 166 -1.94 7.88 16.86
N ALA A 167 -3.27 7.80 16.82
CA ALA A 167 -4.14 8.32 17.87
C ALA A 167 -3.91 7.60 19.20
N TRP A 168 -3.82 6.27 19.17
CA TRP A 168 -3.51 5.46 20.33
C TRP A 168 -2.17 5.87 20.97
N ALA A 169 -1.13 6.08 20.16
CA ALA A 169 0.15 6.53 20.66
C ALA A 169 0.06 7.92 21.32
N LYS A 170 -0.65 8.86 20.72
CA LYS A 170 -0.86 10.21 21.30
C LYS A 170 -1.63 10.15 22.61
N GLU A 171 -2.66 9.34 22.67
CA GLU A 171 -3.53 9.22 23.86
C GLU A 171 -2.87 8.42 24.99
N LYS A 172 -2.33 7.22 24.70
CA LYS A 172 -1.82 6.30 25.72
C LYS A 172 -0.36 6.53 26.10
N LEU A 173 0.51 6.88 25.13
CA LEU A 173 1.93 7.12 25.41
C LEU A 173 2.16 8.55 25.90
N PHE A 174 1.48 9.52 25.29
CA PHE A 174 1.73 10.94 25.58
C PHE A 174 0.62 11.62 26.39
N LYS A 175 -0.50 10.92 26.64
CA LYS A 175 -1.67 11.42 27.40
C LYS A 175 -2.19 12.77 26.87
N LEU A 176 -2.20 12.94 25.55
CA LEU A 176 -2.65 14.15 24.90
C LEU A 176 -4.18 14.14 24.75
N GLU A 177 -4.84 15.14 25.31
CA GLU A 177 -6.28 15.38 25.10
C GLU A 177 -6.57 16.06 23.75
N ASP A 178 -5.67 16.95 23.34
CA ASP A 178 -5.73 17.65 22.04
C ASP A 178 -4.54 17.27 21.16
N TYR A 179 -4.82 16.53 20.08
CA TYR A 179 -3.80 16.05 19.14
C TYR A 179 -3.11 17.17 18.35
N ASN A 180 -3.73 18.37 18.26
CA ASN A 180 -3.14 19.52 17.58
C ASN A 180 -2.02 20.15 18.42
N LYS A 181 -1.99 19.92 19.73
CA LYS A 181 -0.94 20.38 20.64
C LYS A 181 0.26 19.42 20.71
N ALA A 182 0.22 18.31 19.96
CA ALA A 182 1.34 17.38 19.91
C ALA A 182 2.60 18.05 19.40
N THR A 183 3.71 17.88 20.14
CA THR A 183 5.02 18.35 19.72
C THR A 183 5.51 17.60 18.47
N TRP A 184 6.50 18.19 17.80
CA TRP A 184 7.14 17.61 16.63
C TRP A 184 7.62 16.15 16.87
N GLY A 185 8.29 15.90 18.02
CA GLY A 185 8.75 14.57 18.39
C GLY A 185 7.63 13.59 18.72
N GLN A 186 6.57 14.05 19.39
CA GLN A 186 5.38 13.22 19.68
C GLN A 186 4.66 12.81 18.39
N ASN A 187 4.54 13.74 17.43
CA ASN A 187 4.00 13.45 16.10
C ASN A 187 4.86 12.43 15.35
N PHE A 188 6.20 12.51 15.47
CA PHE A 188 7.10 11.54 14.85
C PHE A 188 6.89 10.14 15.42
N VAL A 189 6.93 9.97 16.75
CA VAL A 189 6.69 8.66 17.38
C VAL A 189 5.31 8.11 17.07
N ALA A 190 4.27 8.95 17.15
CA ALA A 190 2.91 8.56 16.79
C ALA A 190 2.83 8.11 15.31
N SER A 191 3.58 8.76 14.43
CA SER A 191 3.65 8.37 13.01
C SER A 191 4.38 7.05 12.79
N VAL A 192 5.42 6.75 13.56
CA VAL A 192 6.09 5.45 13.54
C VAL A 192 5.12 4.33 13.95
N VAL A 193 4.40 4.51 15.05
CA VAL A 193 3.41 3.53 15.55
C VAL A 193 2.30 3.33 14.51
N GLY A 194 1.70 4.40 14.01
CA GLY A 194 0.63 4.33 13.01
C GLY A 194 1.09 3.70 11.70
N ALA A 195 2.27 4.07 11.19
CA ALA A 195 2.82 3.49 9.97
C ALA A 195 3.12 2.00 10.13
N SER A 196 3.70 1.58 11.25
CA SER A 196 3.97 0.17 11.54
C SER A 196 2.68 -0.64 11.62
N ALA A 197 1.68 -0.15 12.37
CA ALA A 197 0.38 -0.78 12.47
C ALA A 197 -0.29 -0.92 11.10
N SER A 198 -0.27 0.13 10.28
CA SER A 198 -0.81 0.12 8.91
C SER A 198 -0.14 -0.91 8.02
N LEU A 199 1.18 -1.02 8.06
CA LEU A 199 1.93 -1.98 7.25
C LEU A 199 1.65 -3.43 7.67
N ILE A 200 1.58 -3.70 8.98
CA ILE A 200 1.28 -5.03 9.51
C ILE A 200 -0.15 -5.46 9.13
N VAL A 201 -1.14 -4.60 9.38
CA VAL A 201 -2.55 -4.89 9.06
C VAL A 201 -2.77 -5.05 7.56
N SER A 202 -2.07 -4.28 6.73
CA SER A 202 -2.19 -4.38 5.27
C SER A 202 -1.42 -5.56 4.67
N ALA A 203 -0.43 -6.14 5.36
CA ALA A 203 0.48 -7.13 4.79
C ALA A 203 -0.24 -8.34 4.19
N PRO A 204 -1.18 -9.02 4.87
CA PRO A 204 -1.90 -10.15 4.31
C PRO A 204 -2.62 -9.81 3.00
N LEU A 205 -3.30 -8.67 3.00
CA LEU A 205 -4.08 -8.21 1.85
C LEU A 205 -3.17 -7.76 0.69
N ASP A 206 -1.98 -7.24 0.99
CA ASP A 206 -0.98 -6.91 -0.02
C ASP A 206 -0.45 -8.16 -0.74
N VAL A 207 -0.22 -9.25 0.00
CA VAL A 207 0.21 -10.53 -0.59
C VAL A 207 -0.90 -11.11 -1.46
N ILE A 208 -2.12 -11.20 -0.94
CA ILE A 208 -3.29 -11.70 -1.67
C ILE A 208 -3.50 -10.88 -2.96
N LYS A 209 -3.57 -9.55 -2.84
CA LYS A 209 -3.70 -8.64 -3.97
C LYS A 209 -2.62 -8.89 -5.02
N THR A 210 -1.36 -8.98 -4.59
CA THR A 210 -0.23 -9.17 -5.50
C THR A 210 -0.33 -10.51 -6.23
N ARG A 211 -0.77 -11.58 -5.57
CA ARG A 211 -0.96 -12.89 -6.18
C ARG A 211 -2.09 -12.91 -7.18
N ILE A 212 -3.23 -12.27 -6.85
CA ILE A 212 -4.35 -12.12 -7.78
C ILE A 212 -3.91 -11.39 -9.05
N GLN A 213 -3.19 -10.27 -8.87
CA GLN A 213 -2.75 -9.42 -9.97
C GLN A 213 -1.60 -10.03 -10.80
N ASN A 214 -0.87 -10.98 -10.24
CA ASN A 214 0.23 -11.67 -10.94
C ASN A 214 -0.25 -12.88 -11.77
N ARG A 215 -1.45 -13.40 -11.55
CA ARG A 215 -1.99 -14.54 -12.30
C ARG A 215 -2.21 -14.19 -13.76
N ASN A 216 -2.09 -15.19 -14.64
CA ASN A 216 -2.39 -15.03 -16.06
C ASN A 216 -3.86 -14.63 -16.24
N PHE A 217 -4.12 -13.84 -17.26
CA PHE A 217 -5.47 -13.38 -17.56
C PHE A 217 -6.38 -14.52 -17.99
N ASP A 218 -5.82 -15.52 -18.68
CA ASP A 218 -6.56 -16.66 -19.25
C ASP A 218 -7.07 -17.66 -18.19
N ASN A 219 -6.45 -17.65 -16.99
CA ASN A 219 -6.87 -18.56 -15.91
C ASN A 219 -7.09 -17.80 -14.59
N PRO A 220 -8.24 -17.12 -14.42
CA PRO A 220 -8.56 -16.36 -13.23
C PRO A 220 -8.92 -17.27 -12.07
N GLU A 221 -8.14 -17.21 -11.00
CA GLU A 221 -8.52 -17.83 -9.73
C GLU A 221 -9.20 -16.80 -8.81
N SER A 222 -10.24 -17.25 -8.07
CA SER A 222 -10.87 -16.38 -7.08
C SER A 222 -9.90 -16.09 -5.91
N GLY A 223 -10.00 -14.90 -5.33
CA GLY A 223 -9.15 -14.52 -4.19
C GLY A 223 -9.29 -15.50 -3.00
N PHE A 224 -10.48 -16.04 -2.77
CA PHE A 224 -10.73 -17.05 -1.73
C PHE A 224 -10.01 -18.37 -2.00
N ARG A 225 -9.95 -18.82 -3.25
CA ARG A 225 -9.18 -20.02 -3.63
C ARG A 225 -7.68 -19.79 -3.39
N ILE A 226 -7.18 -18.60 -3.69
CA ILE A 226 -5.79 -18.23 -3.43
C ILE A 226 -5.49 -18.26 -1.92
N ILE A 227 -6.37 -17.71 -1.07
CA ILE A 227 -6.24 -17.76 0.40
C ILE A 227 -6.20 -19.20 0.88
N SER A 228 -7.16 -20.02 0.46
CA SER A 228 -7.23 -21.44 0.84
C SER A 228 -5.97 -22.21 0.43
N SER A 229 -5.49 -22.00 -0.80
CA SER A 229 -4.24 -22.59 -1.30
C SER A 229 -3.03 -22.15 -0.49
N MET A 230 -2.95 -20.86 -0.15
CA MET A 230 -1.87 -20.32 0.70
C MET A 230 -1.84 -20.96 2.08
N MET A 231 -3.02 -21.04 2.73
CA MET A 231 -3.11 -21.66 4.06
C MET A 231 -2.70 -23.14 4.03
N ARG A 232 -3.18 -23.87 3.03
CA ARG A 232 -2.97 -25.33 2.93
C ARG A 232 -1.54 -25.70 2.52
N ASN A 233 -0.97 -24.97 1.54
CA ASN A 233 0.30 -25.36 0.92
C ASN A 233 1.52 -24.64 1.50
N GLU A 234 1.34 -23.40 1.98
CA GLU A 234 2.45 -22.54 2.40
C GLU A 234 2.39 -22.14 3.89
N GLY A 235 1.22 -22.30 4.52
CA GLY A 235 0.99 -21.94 5.92
C GLY A 235 0.77 -20.43 6.16
N PHE A 236 0.45 -20.09 7.41
CA PHE A 236 0.07 -18.74 7.81
C PHE A 236 1.15 -17.67 7.56
N THR A 237 2.43 -18.03 7.71
CA THR A 237 3.56 -17.09 7.49
C THR A 237 3.65 -16.57 6.06
N SER A 238 3.05 -17.28 5.10
CA SER A 238 3.03 -16.83 3.70
C SER A 238 2.31 -15.51 3.47
N PHE A 239 1.35 -15.16 4.34
CA PHE A 239 0.63 -13.89 4.29
C PHE A 239 1.50 -12.67 4.62
N PHE A 240 2.66 -12.88 5.23
CA PHE A 240 3.61 -11.85 5.61
C PHE A 240 4.86 -11.82 4.73
N LYS A 241 4.89 -12.61 3.64
CA LYS A 241 5.99 -12.58 2.67
C LYS A 241 6.15 -11.17 2.10
N GLY A 242 7.35 -10.64 2.15
CA GLY A 242 7.67 -9.28 1.69
C GLY A 242 7.34 -8.15 2.69
N LEU A 243 6.86 -8.45 3.91
CA LEU A 243 6.62 -7.43 4.94
C LEU A 243 7.92 -6.74 5.35
N VAL A 244 8.99 -7.49 5.61
CA VAL A 244 10.29 -6.95 6.05
C VAL A 244 10.87 -5.94 5.03
N PRO A 245 11.07 -6.28 3.74
CA PRO A 245 11.48 -5.30 2.75
C PRO A 245 10.55 -4.09 2.67
N LYS A 246 9.25 -4.32 2.83
CA LYS A 246 8.25 -3.25 2.78
C LYS A 246 8.34 -2.34 4.00
N MET A 247 8.53 -2.86 5.19
CA MET A 247 8.75 -2.07 6.41
C MET A 247 10.01 -1.23 6.30
N LEU A 248 11.12 -1.80 5.84
CA LEU A 248 12.39 -1.10 5.70
C LEU A 248 12.35 0.05 4.69
N MET A 249 11.50 -0.04 3.67
CA MET A 249 11.53 0.90 2.55
C MET A 249 10.30 1.77 2.43
N THR A 250 9.13 1.20 2.69
CA THR A 250 7.88 1.97 2.69
C THR A 250 7.64 2.59 4.06
N GLY A 251 8.10 1.93 5.13
CA GLY A 251 8.00 2.41 6.50
C GLY A 251 8.55 3.83 6.67
N PRO A 252 9.84 4.10 6.44
CA PRO A 252 10.41 5.43 6.60
C PRO A 252 9.71 6.49 5.75
N LYS A 253 9.33 6.14 4.52
CA LYS A 253 8.61 7.04 3.62
C LYS A 253 7.19 7.36 4.13
N LEU A 254 6.48 6.37 4.65
CA LEU A 254 5.15 6.52 5.22
C LEU A 254 5.20 7.34 6.50
N VAL A 255 6.14 7.01 7.39
CA VAL A 255 6.40 7.76 8.63
C VAL A 255 6.69 9.23 8.32
N PHE A 256 7.65 9.50 7.43
CA PHE A 256 8.01 10.87 7.05
C PHE A 256 6.82 11.63 6.46
N SER A 257 6.09 11.03 5.53
CA SER A 257 4.96 11.70 4.88
C SER A 257 3.81 11.97 5.86
N PHE A 258 3.53 11.01 6.74
CA PHE A 258 2.45 11.14 7.71
C PHE A 258 2.82 12.11 8.84
N TRP A 259 4.04 12.04 9.35
CA TRP A 259 4.56 12.97 10.31
C TRP A 259 4.59 14.42 9.80
N LEU A 260 5.06 14.62 8.57
CA LEU A 260 5.05 15.94 7.95
C LEU A 260 3.63 16.49 7.83
N ALA A 261 2.67 15.66 7.41
CA ALA A 261 1.27 16.05 7.33
C ALA A 261 0.70 16.42 8.71
N GLN A 262 0.94 15.61 9.74
CA GLN A 262 0.46 15.90 11.10
C GLN A 262 1.08 17.16 11.71
N THR A 263 2.26 17.55 11.27
CA THR A 263 2.96 18.73 11.77
C THR A 263 2.57 20.00 11.01
N LEU A 264 2.45 19.91 9.69
CA LEU A 264 2.17 21.07 8.84
C LEU A 264 0.69 21.46 8.81
N ILE A 265 -0.24 20.50 8.81
CA ILE A 265 -1.68 20.78 8.75
C ILE A 265 -2.11 21.71 9.91
N PRO A 266 -1.77 21.43 11.18
CA PRO A 266 -2.11 22.35 12.28
C PRO A 266 -1.36 23.68 12.21
N ALA A 267 -0.15 23.70 11.63
CA ALA A 267 0.63 24.93 11.48
C ALA A 267 0.03 25.88 10.43
N PHE A 268 -0.41 25.32 9.28
CA PHE A 268 -1.06 26.11 8.22
C PHE A 268 -2.54 26.41 8.53
N GLY A 269 -3.25 25.56 9.25
CA GLY A 269 -4.63 25.80 9.66
C GLY A 269 -4.80 26.91 10.70
N LYS A 270 -3.71 27.44 11.23
CA LYS A 270 -3.71 28.65 12.09
C LYS A 270 -3.58 29.95 11.28
N VAL A 271 -3.40 29.85 9.98
CA VAL A 271 -3.18 30.99 9.06
C VAL A 271 -4.45 31.32 8.25
N VAL A 272 -5.49 30.50 8.36
CA VAL A 272 -6.83 30.71 7.81
C VAL A 272 -7.83 30.74 8.97
#